data_b62e2bc09ad415b0e8a7aa0f2ae038f7
#
_entry.id   b62e2bc09ad415b0e8a7aa0f2ae038f7
#
_cell.length_a   1.000
_cell.length_b   1.000
_cell.length_c   1.000
_cell.angle_alpha   90.00
_cell.angle_beta   90.00
_cell.angle_gamma   90.00
#
_symmetry.space_group_name_H-M   'P 1'
#
loop_
_entity.id
_entity.type
_entity.pdbx_description
1 polymer ?
#
loop_
_entity_poly.entity_id
_entity_poly.type
_entity_poly.pdbx_seq_one_letter_code
_entity_poly.pdbx_strand_id
1 'polypeptide(L)'
;MRTDRVRASACRRHAGARRAGTARAAAAAAVAFGLVATGSGCGSTVLGTAPATVAEGSPGAGSPGPTHSAVPSVPGRPDAGSAAAAPPPAAAAPAEVAAAPSCAANALTGKLDDIEGAAGQVYGELVLTNTASAACKLSGFPDVRFVDAAGGELGAPADHDDSRPEPGPALLTPGGAATAVLRITQPGIQEGCLTADAAREASALRVTLPGGTDAVAVELSGGVTACVSTDVRQLLVGPLRT
;
A
#
# COMPACT_ATOMS: atom_id res chain seq x y z
N MET A 1 -11.27 -61.39 32.40
CA MET A 1 -11.87 -60.81 33.61
C MET A 1 -10.97 -59.70 34.15
N ARG A 2 -11.30 -58.49 33.88
CA ARG A 2 -11.00 -57.29 34.70
C ARG A 2 -11.75 -56.11 34.09
N THR A 3 -12.62 -55.61 34.90
CA THR A 3 -13.70 -54.66 34.65
C THR A 3 -13.22 -53.23 34.57
N ASP A 4 -13.81 -52.55 33.63
CA ASP A 4 -13.90 -51.11 33.40
C ASP A 4 -14.16 -50.27 34.63
N ARG A 5 -13.58 -49.07 34.59
CA ARG A 5 -14.15 -47.92 35.32
C ARG A 5 -14.16 -46.70 34.39
N VAL A 6 -15.33 -46.46 33.83
CA VAL A 6 -15.78 -45.19 33.26
C VAL A 6 -15.78 -44.12 34.37
N ARG A 7 -15.02 -43.05 34.19
CA ARG A 7 -15.15 -41.82 34.98
C ARG A 7 -15.85 -40.76 34.16
N ALA A 8 -17.09 -40.55 34.47
CA ALA A 8 -17.86 -39.40 34.09
C ALA A 8 -17.33 -38.16 34.84
N SER A 9 -16.88 -37.14 34.12
CA SER A 9 -16.53 -35.83 34.66
C SER A 9 -17.68 -34.84 34.39
N ALA A 10 -18.23 -34.33 35.46
CA ALA A 10 -19.38 -33.45 35.53
C ALA A 10 -19.11 -32.06 34.93
N CYS A 11 -20.04 -31.65 34.06
CA CYS A 11 -20.22 -30.26 33.65
C CYS A 11 -20.59 -29.37 34.83
N ARG A 12 -19.70 -28.46 35.20
CA ARG A 12 -20.06 -27.32 36.08
C ARG A 12 -20.58 -26.18 35.24
N ARG A 13 -21.86 -25.93 35.36
CA ARG A 13 -22.53 -24.70 34.86
C ARG A 13 -22.20 -23.58 35.86
N HIS A 14 -21.46 -22.58 35.42
CA HIS A 14 -21.37 -21.32 36.14
C HIS A 14 -22.47 -20.38 35.66
N ALA A 15 -23.47 -20.21 36.52
CA ALA A 15 -24.46 -19.15 36.42
C ALA A 15 -23.79 -17.86 36.91
N GLY A 16 -23.49 -16.93 36.00
CA GLY A 16 -22.97 -15.58 36.26
C GLY A 16 -24.11 -14.56 36.29
N ALA A 17 -24.20 -13.87 37.37
CA ALA A 17 -25.22 -12.91 37.76
C ALA A 17 -25.39 -11.74 36.80
N ARG A 18 -26.63 -11.44 36.47
CA ARG A 18 -27.09 -10.21 35.81
C ARG A 18 -26.97 -9.06 36.81
N ARG A 19 -26.12 -8.08 36.57
CA ARG A 19 -26.17 -6.77 37.22
C ARG A 19 -26.98 -5.82 36.36
N ALA A 20 -28.14 -5.47 36.90
CA ALA A 20 -28.96 -4.36 36.46
C ALA A 20 -28.23 -3.05 36.76
N GLY A 21 -27.90 -2.28 35.75
CA GLY A 21 -27.33 -0.94 35.83
C GLY A 21 -28.37 0.07 35.32
N THR A 22 -28.76 0.92 36.21
CA THR A 22 -29.78 1.96 36.17
C THR A 22 -29.66 2.91 34.96
N ALA A 23 -30.79 3.09 34.30
CA ALA A 23 -31.06 4.18 33.34
C ALA A 23 -30.94 5.54 34.04
N ARG A 24 -30.16 6.45 33.48
CA ARG A 24 -30.25 7.88 33.76
C ARG A 24 -30.70 8.56 32.47
N ALA A 25 -31.96 8.97 32.51
CA ALA A 25 -32.53 9.94 31.61
C ALA A 25 -31.91 11.30 31.89
N ALA A 26 -31.44 11.99 30.87
CA ALA A 26 -31.14 13.42 30.92
C ALA A 26 -31.62 14.06 29.63
N ALA A 27 -32.71 14.72 29.76
CA ALA A 27 -33.12 16.05 29.33
C ALA A 27 -32.69 16.55 27.93
N ALA A 28 -33.72 16.73 27.11
CA ALA A 28 -33.76 17.55 25.92
C ALA A 28 -33.45 19.03 26.24
N ALA A 29 -32.60 19.64 25.46
CA ALA A 29 -32.54 21.09 25.27
C ALA A 29 -32.70 21.40 23.79
N ALA A 30 -33.91 21.79 23.43
CA ALA A 30 -34.20 22.44 22.15
C ALA A 30 -33.67 23.88 22.19
N VAL A 31 -32.80 24.23 21.28
CA VAL A 31 -32.50 25.64 20.96
C VAL A 31 -32.83 25.84 19.50
N ALA A 32 -33.96 26.49 19.30
CA ALA A 32 -34.37 27.09 18.04
C ALA A 32 -33.78 28.49 17.98
N PHE A 33 -33.15 28.88 16.90
CA PHE A 33 -32.87 30.24 16.38
C PHE A 33 -32.03 30.03 15.11
N GLY A 34 -32.27 30.64 13.98
CA GLY A 34 -33.13 31.67 13.51
C GLY A 34 -32.84 31.78 12.03
N LEU A 35 -33.86 31.92 11.22
CA LEU A 35 -33.76 32.31 9.81
C LEU A 35 -33.12 33.69 9.68
N VAL A 36 -32.13 33.84 8.83
CA VAL A 36 -31.85 35.09 8.13
C VAL A 36 -31.72 34.78 6.64
N ALA A 37 -32.70 35.25 5.92
CA ALA A 37 -32.75 35.28 4.48
C ALA A 37 -32.01 36.53 3.97
N THR A 38 -31.79 36.51 2.66
CA THR A 38 -31.50 37.60 1.73
C THR A 38 -30.05 37.82 1.34
N GLY A 39 -29.84 37.62 0.06
CA GLY A 39 -28.65 37.99 -0.68
C GLY A 39 -28.77 37.62 -2.14
N SER A 40 -29.75 38.17 -2.84
CA SER A 40 -29.83 38.15 -4.31
C SER A 40 -28.66 38.94 -4.89
N GLY A 41 -27.79 38.26 -5.63
CA GLY A 41 -26.74 38.87 -6.44
C GLY A 41 -26.86 38.40 -7.88
N CYS A 42 -27.61 39.12 -8.69
CA CYS A 42 -27.53 39.05 -10.16
C CYS A 42 -26.20 39.65 -10.61
N GLY A 43 -25.50 39.01 -11.51
CA GLY A 43 -24.31 39.61 -12.10
C GLY A 43 -23.73 38.77 -13.22
N SER A 44 -24.23 39.01 -14.42
CA SER A 44 -23.55 39.22 -15.69
C SER A 44 -22.94 37.98 -16.39
N THR A 45 -23.74 37.52 -17.33
CA THR A 45 -23.32 36.86 -18.59
C THR A 45 -22.34 37.76 -19.35
N VAL A 46 -21.16 37.25 -19.66
CA VAL A 46 -20.30 37.76 -20.74
C VAL A 46 -20.14 36.68 -21.77
N LEU A 47 -20.92 36.78 -22.82
CA LEU A 47 -20.65 36.14 -24.10
C LEU A 47 -19.42 36.85 -24.71
N GLY A 48 -18.32 36.15 -24.79
CA GLY A 48 -17.14 36.51 -25.55
C GLY A 48 -16.91 35.55 -26.69
N THR A 49 -17.56 35.78 -27.80
CA THR A 49 -17.26 35.18 -29.11
C THR A 49 -16.03 35.86 -29.66
N ALA A 50 -14.94 35.13 -29.90
CA ALA A 50 -13.85 35.62 -30.73
C ALA A 50 -13.50 34.54 -31.78
N PRO A 51 -13.36 34.97 -33.05
CA PRO A 51 -13.22 34.03 -34.18
C PRO A 51 -11.77 33.54 -34.34
N ALA A 52 -11.67 32.30 -34.81
CA ALA A 52 -10.46 31.69 -35.28
C ALA A 52 -9.93 32.41 -36.55
N THR A 53 -8.68 32.81 -36.51
CA THR A 53 -7.92 33.13 -37.72
C THR A 53 -6.93 32.00 -37.98
N VAL A 54 -7.22 31.30 -39.03
CA VAL A 54 -6.32 30.34 -39.69
C VAL A 54 -5.27 31.16 -40.44
N ALA A 55 -3.99 30.95 -40.13
CA ALA A 55 -2.89 31.41 -40.96
C ALA A 55 -2.17 30.20 -41.56
N GLU A 56 -2.48 29.99 -42.79
CA GLU A 56 -1.77 29.16 -43.75
C GLU A 56 -0.47 29.86 -44.13
N GLY A 57 0.67 29.17 -44.04
CA GLY A 57 1.97 29.67 -44.41
C GLY A 57 2.89 28.55 -44.83
N SER A 58 3.01 28.38 -46.12
CA SER A 58 3.73 27.39 -46.90
C SER A 58 5.27 27.63 -46.99
N PRO A 59 6.03 26.77 -47.66
CA PRO A 59 7.28 26.19 -47.17
C PRO A 59 8.53 26.94 -47.71
N GLY A 60 9.57 26.94 -46.89
CA GLY A 60 10.89 27.41 -47.29
C GLY A 60 11.92 26.31 -47.18
N ALA A 61 12.34 25.80 -48.34
CA ALA A 61 13.50 24.96 -48.49
C ALA A 61 14.79 25.75 -48.22
N GLY A 62 15.75 25.12 -47.56
CA GLY A 62 17.07 25.69 -47.41
C GLY A 62 17.94 24.87 -46.44
N SER A 63 18.52 23.80 -46.93
CA SER A 63 19.65 23.14 -46.32
C SER A 63 20.96 23.80 -46.73
N PRO A 64 21.87 24.11 -45.81
CA PRO A 64 23.27 23.85 -46.08
C PRO A 64 23.88 22.97 -44.96
N GLY A 65 24.61 21.96 -45.38
CA GLY A 65 25.29 21.01 -44.49
C GLY A 65 26.38 21.64 -43.66
N PRO A 66 26.67 21.06 -42.49
CA PRO A 66 27.77 21.49 -41.64
C PRO A 66 29.10 20.97 -42.22
N THR A 67 29.96 21.91 -42.49
CA THR A 67 31.38 21.72 -42.73
C THR A 67 32.05 21.03 -41.57
N HIS A 68 32.78 19.96 -41.86
CA HIS A 68 33.63 19.27 -40.90
C HIS A 68 34.75 20.21 -40.39
N SER A 69 34.66 20.67 -39.17
CA SER A 69 35.79 21.25 -38.45
C SER A 69 36.59 20.14 -37.78
N ALA A 70 37.84 20.04 -38.19
CA ALA A 70 38.82 19.15 -37.61
C ALA A 70 38.98 19.40 -36.09
N VAL A 71 38.81 18.39 -35.28
CA VAL A 71 39.10 18.40 -33.85
C VAL A 71 40.59 18.19 -33.64
N PRO A 72 41.31 19.07 -32.89
CA PRO A 72 42.71 18.81 -32.54
C PRO A 72 42.82 17.63 -31.57
N SER A 73 43.69 16.70 -31.87
CA SER A 73 44.04 15.57 -31.02
C SER A 73 44.64 16.06 -29.71
N VAL A 74 43.98 15.74 -28.59
CA VAL A 74 44.51 15.97 -27.22
C VAL A 74 45.40 14.78 -26.89
N PRO A 75 46.66 15.02 -26.38
CA PRO A 75 47.55 13.95 -25.96
C PRO A 75 47.02 13.24 -24.71
N GLY A 76 47.26 11.95 -24.64
CA GLY A 76 46.75 10.98 -23.70
C GLY A 76 46.77 11.36 -22.25
N ARG A 77 45.62 11.15 -21.64
CA ARG A 77 45.46 11.11 -20.19
C ARG A 77 45.87 9.72 -19.69
N PRO A 78 46.68 9.59 -18.62
CA PRO A 78 47.03 8.26 -18.12
C PRO A 78 45.79 7.51 -17.63
N ASP A 79 45.72 6.24 -17.94
CA ASP A 79 44.72 5.28 -17.51
C ASP A 79 44.52 5.37 -15.98
N ALA A 80 43.40 5.96 -15.59
CA ALA A 80 42.85 5.73 -14.26
C ALA A 80 42.31 4.31 -14.26
N GLY A 81 42.98 3.45 -13.48
CA GLY A 81 42.63 2.05 -13.35
C GLY A 81 41.11 1.83 -13.26
N SER A 82 40.58 1.03 -14.17
CA SER A 82 39.22 0.53 -14.14
C SER A 82 39.05 -0.24 -12.84
N ALA A 83 38.42 0.38 -11.85
CA ALA A 83 37.93 -0.34 -10.69
C ALA A 83 36.93 -1.38 -11.22
N ALA A 84 37.33 -2.64 -11.14
CA ALA A 84 36.44 -3.75 -11.51
C ALA A 84 35.17 -3.63 -10.66
N ALA A 85 34.04 -3.34 -11.32
CA ALA A 85 32.75 -3.39 -10.68
C ALA A 85 32.56 -4.80 -10.09
N ALA A 86 32.19 -4.87 -8.82
CA ALA A 86 31.87 -6.15 -8.19
C ALA A 86 30.80 -6.86 -9.04
N PRO A 87 30.93 -8.17 -9.29
CA PRO A 87 29.92 -8.90 -10.02
C PRO A 87 28.58 -8.78 -9.32
N PRO A 88 27.46 -8.66 -10.07
CA PRO A 88 26.13 -8.65 -9.46
C PRO A 88 25.95 -9.93 -8.64
N PRO A 89 25.20 -9.89 -7.51
CA PRO A 89 24.95 -11.07 -6.72
C PRO A 89 24.33 -12.15 -7.60
N ALA A 90 24.92 -13.34 -7.58
CA ALA A 90 24.45 -14.48 -8.34
C ALA A 90 23.05 -14.85 -7.86
N ALA A 91 22.10 -15.05 -8.80
CA ALA A 91 20.79 -15.57 -8.45
C ALA A 91 20.95 -16.95 -7.76
N ALA A 92 20.24 -17.13 -6.63
CA ALA A 92 20.29 -18.39 -5.87
C ALA A 92 19.82 -19.55 -6.74
N ALA A 93 20.46 -20.73 -6.56
CA ALA A 93 20.08 -21.92 -7.28
C ALA A 93 18.67 -22.41 -6.85
N PRO A 94 17.83 -22.93 -7.77
CA PRO A 94 16.47 -23.37 -7.43
C PRO A 94 16.40 -24.37 -6.25
N ALA A 95 17.42 -25.20 -6.08
CA ALA A 95 17.50 -26.16 -4.97
C ALA A 95 17.69 -25.46 -3.62
N GLU A 96 18.42 -24.36 -3.55
CA GLU A 96 18.62 -23.57 -2.33
C GLU A 96 17.34 -22.85 -1.94
N VAL A 97 16.63 -22.27 -2.91
CA VAL A 97 15.33 -21.65 -2.67
C VAL A 97 14.31 -22.67 -2.15
N ALA A 98 14.27 -23.87 -2.73
CA ALA A 98 13.34 -24.91 -2.30
C ALA A 98 13.61 -25.36 -0.85
N ALA A 99 14.88 -25.49 -0.47
CA ALA A 99 15.31 -25.95 0.86
C ALA A 99 15.21 -24.88 1.95
N ALA A 100 15.16 -23.60 1.59
CA ALA A 100 15.11 -22.51 2.56
C ALA A 100 13.79 -22.53 3.37
N PRO A 101 13.83 -22.18 4.67
CA PRO A 101 12.61 -22.02 5.46
C PRO A 101 11.81 -20.80 4.94
N SER A 102 10.50 -20.77 5.19
CA SER A 102 9.70 -19.56 4.95
C SER A 102 10.14 -18.45 5.89
N CYS A 103 10.09 -17.20 5.42
CA CYS A 103 10.42 -16.06 6.26
C CYS A 103 9.38 -15.92 7.40
N ALA A 104 9.86 -15.71 8.62
CA ALA A 104 9.01 -15.38 9.75
C ALA A 104 8.81 -13.84 9.81
N ALA A 105 7.64 -13.39 10.23
CA ALA A 105 7.33 -11.95 10.29
C ALA A 105 8.30 -11.17 11.19
N ASN A 106 8.72 -11.75 12.31
CA ASN A 106 9.68 -11.16 13.24
C ASN A 106 11.12 -11.09 12.70
N ALA A 107 11.39 -11.73 11.56
CA ALA A 107 12.66 -11.67 10.85
C ALA A 107 12.67 -10.62 9.74
N LEU A 108 11.55 -9.92 9.54
CA LEU A 108 11.37 -8.93 8.49
C LEU A 108 11.08 -7.55 9.09
N THR A 109 11.54 -6.51 8.39
CA THR A 109 11.05 -5.15 8.55
C THR A 109 10.36 -4.73 7.28
N GLY A 110 9.30 -3.91 7.42
CA GLY A 110 8.52 -3.43 6.30
C GLY A 110 8.53 -1.90 6.22
N LYS A 111 8.49 -1.38 5.01
CA LYS A 111 8.27 0.05 4.70
C LYS A 111 7.46 0.20 3.43
N LEU A 112 6.83 1.36 3.25
CA LEU A 112 6.16 1.74 2.02
C LEU A 112 6.98 2.86 1.38
N ASP A 113 7.54 2.58 0.21
CA ASP A 113 8.36 3.49 -0.57
C ASP A 113 7.67 3.93 -1.86
N ASP A 114 8.29 4.86 -2.58
CA ASP A 114 7.90 5.30 -3.93
C ASP A 114 6.40 5.64 -4.04
N ILE A 115 5.92 6.43 -3.07
CA ILE A 115 4.51 6.78 -2.98
C ILE A 115 4.17 7.83 -4.04
N GLU A 116 3.33 7.44 -4.99
CA GLU A 116 2.86 8.30 -6.08
C GLU A 116 1.34 8.38 -6.11
N GLY A 117 0.79 9.59 -6.28
CA GLY A 117 -0.65 9.83 -6.41
C GLY A 117 -1.05 10.01 -7.86
N ALA A 118 -2.11 9.34 -8.31
CA ALA A 118 -2.69 9.53 -9.62
C ALA A 118 -4.21 9.29 -9.62
N ALA A 119 -4.98 10.27 -10.07
CA ALA A 119 -6.41 10.14 -10.39
C ALA A 119 -7.26 9.42 -9.31
N GLY A 120 -7.08 9.81 -8.03
CA GLY A 120 -7.82 9.21 -6.92
C GLY A 120 -7.27 7.86 -6.43
N GLN A 121 -6.11 7.46 -6.91
CA GLN A 121 -5.33 6.32 -6.45
C GLN A 121 -4.01 6.79 -5.85
N VAL A 122 -3.49 6.04 -4.91
CA VAL A 122 -2.11 6.15 -4.43
C VAL A 122 -1.44 4.82 -4.71
N TYR A 123 -0.28 4.87 -5.32
CA TYR A 123 0.57 3.71 -5.55
C TYR A 123 1.78 3.80 -4.64
N GLY A 124 2.24 2.68 -4.13
CA GLY A 124 3.44 2.59 -3.33
C GLY A 124 4.09 1.22 -3.51
N GLU A 125 5.36 1.13 -3.20
CA GLU A 125 6.08 -0.13 -3.14
C GLU A 125 6.19 -0.60 -1.69
N LEU A 126 5.52 -1.69 -1.36
CA LEU A 126 5.68 -2.39 -0.08
C LEU A 126 7.01 -3.15 -0.13
N VAL A 127 7.97 -2.75 0.69
CA VAL A 127 9.30 -3.35 0.77
C VAL A 127 9.42 -4.13 2.07
N LEU A 128 9.71 -5.45 1.97
CA LEU A 128 9.96 -6.33 3.11
C LEU A 128 11.42 -6.76 3.10
N THR A 129 12.19 -6.35 4.11
CA THR A 129 13.63 -6.62 4.21
C THR A 129 13.91 -7.68 5.25
N ASN A 130 14.72 -8.70 4.91
CA ASN A 130 15.16 -9.72 5.83
C ASN A 130 16.24 -9.15 6.78
N THR A 131 15.91 -9.02 8.05
CA THR A 131 16.82 -8.53 9.10
C THR A 131 17.48 -9.65 9.90
N ALA A 132 17.11 -10.92 9.64
CA ALA A 132 17.75 -12.06 10.26
C ALA A 132 19.13 -12.34 9.64
N SER A 133 19.96 -13.08 10.36
CA SER A 133 21.27 -13.55 9.89
C SER A 133 21.21 -14.76 8.94
N ALA A 134 20.04 -15.37 8.77
CA ALA A 134 19.80 -16.52 7.90
C ALA A 134 18.92 -16.13 6.70
N ALA A 135 19.16 -16.79 5.57
CA ALA A 135 18.29 -16.65 4.40
C ALA A 135 16.95 -17.35 4.62
N CYS A 136 15.89 -16.77 4.06
CA CYS A 136 14.54 -17.33 4.07
C CYS A 136 13.85 -17.12 2.73
N LYS A 137 12.77 -17.84 2.44
CA LYS A 137 12.01 -17.70 1.19
C LYS A 137 10.67 -17.02 1.39
N LEU A 138 10.29 -16.21 0.41
CA LEU A 138 8.96 -15.60 0.26
C LEU A 138 8.38 -15.93 -1.11
N SER A 139 7.05 -16.03 -1.18
CA SER A 139 6.29 -16.16 -2.44
C SER A 139 4.84 -15.75 -2.20
N GLY A 140 4.11 -15.50 -3.26
CA GLY A 140 2.67 -15.24 -3.22
C GLY A 140 2.31 -13.80 -2.92
N PHE A 141 1.05 -13.60 -2.52
CA PHE A 141 0.49 -12.31 -2.18
C PHE A 141 0.43 -12.15 -0.66
N PRO A 142 0.92 -11.04 -0.09
CA PRO A 142 0.73 -10.76 1.32
C PRO A 142 -0.74 -10.34 1.59
N ASP A 143 -1.29 -10.71 2.75
CA ASP A 143 -2.52 -10.09 3.25
C ASP A 143 -2.17 -8.73 3.87
N VAL A 144 -2.75 -7.66 3.35
CA VAL A 144 -2.47 -6.28 3.78
C VAL A 144 -3.74 -5.64 4.30
N ARG A 145 -3.67 -5.02 5.47
CA ARG A 145 -4.80 -4.33 6.12
C ARG A 145 -4.36 -3.00 6.70
N PHE A 146 -5.25 -2.04 6.67
CA PHE A 146 -5.06 -0.83 7.46
C PHE A 146 -5.29 -1.10 8.94
N VAL A 147 -4.51 -0.41 9.78
CA VAL A 147 -4.72 -0.38 11.23
C VAL A 147 -4.66 1.06 11.75
N ASP A 148 -5.49 1.35 12.76
CA ASP A 148 -5.46 2.62 13.46
C ASP A 148 -4.35 2.68 14.52
N ALA A 149 -4.18 3.83 15.18
CA ALA A 149 -3.16 4.01 16.21
C ALA A 149 -3.35 3.11 17.46
N ALA A 150 -4.53 2.52 17.65
CA ALA A 150 -4.79 1.56 18.70
C ALA A 150 -4.54 0.11 18.26
N GLY A 151 -4.17 -0.11 16.99
CA GLY A 151 -3.96 -1.43 16.37
C GLY A 151 -5.25 -2.10 15.90
N GLY A 152 -6.37 -1.35 15.88
CA GLY A 152 -7.64 -1.81 15.34
C GLY A 152 -7.62 -1.87 13.82
N GLU A 153 -8.13 -2.97 13.23
CA GLU A 153 -8.21 -3.11 11.77
C GLU A 153 -9.28 -2.17 11.19
N LEU A 154 -8.99 -1.55 10.05
CA LEU A 154 -9.87 -0.66 9.32
C LEU A 154 -10.17 -1.22 7.94
N GLY A 155 -11.45 -1.29 7.59
CA GLY A 155 -11.91 -1.69 6.27
C GLY A 155 -11.68 -3.15 5.91
N ALA A 156 -11.75 -3.43 4.62
CA ALA A 156 -11.50 -4.75 4.06
C ALA A 156 -9.99 -5.03 3.92
N PRO A 157 -9.58 -6.30 3.91
CA PRO A 157 -8.23 -6.67 3.48
C PRO A 157 -8.00 -6.29 2.01
N ALA A 158 -6.73 -6.20 1.63
CA ALA A 158 -6.36 -5.99 0.24
C ALA A 158 -6.85 -7.13 -0.66
N ASP A 159 -7.37 -6.76 -1.84
CA ASP A 159 -7.56 -7.71 -2.93
C ASP A 159 -6.21 -8.02 -3.59
N HIS A 160 -6.09 -9.17 -4.22
CA HIS A 160 -4.89 -9.53 -4.98
C HIS A 160 -4.98 -8.94 -6.40
N ASP A 161 -3.85 -8.41 -6.89
CA ASP A 161 -3.73 -7.98 -8.29
C ASP A 161 -3.34 -9.19 -9.17
N ASP A 162 -4.35 -9.96 -9.57
CA ASP A 162 -4.19 -11.14 -10.41
C ASP A 162 -3.81 -10.80 -11.87
N SER A 163 -3.77 -9.52 -12.24
CA SER A 163 -3.29 -9.09 -13.55
C SER A 163 -1.78 -9.29 -13.73
N ARG A 164 -1.07 -9.48 -12.62
CA ARG A 164 0.38 -9.72 -12.59
C ARG A 164 0.66 -11.20 -12.30
N PRO A 165 1.48 -11.88 -13.13
CA PRO A 165 1.83 -13.26 -12.85
C PRO A 165 2.58 -13.36 -11.52
N GLU A 166 2.24 -14.35 -10.71
CA GLU A 166 2.96 -14.65 -9.48
C GLU A 166 4.36 -15.18 -9.83
N PRO A 167 5.45 -14.54 -9.38
CA PRO A 167 6.78 -15.10 -9.52
C PRO A 167 6.91 -16.30 -8.59
N GLY A 168 7.78 -17.24 -8.93
CA GLY A 168 8.11 -18.33 -8.04
C GLY A 168 8.70 -17.83 -6.71
N PRO A 169 8.93 -18.78 -5.75
CA PRO A 169 9.55 -18.43 -4.47
C PRO A 169 10.90 -17.75 -4.67
N ALA A 170 11.12 -16.67 -3.94
CA ALA A 170 12.36 -15.90 -3.93
C ALA A 170 13.13 -16.11 -2.63
N LEU A 171 14.45 -16.25 -2.71
CA LEU A 171 15.33 -16.35 -1.56
C LEU A 171 15.77 -14.95 -1.12
N LEU A 172 15.42 -14.56 0.11
CA LEU A 172 15.90 -13.35 0.76
C LEU A 172 17.11 -13.69 1.60
N THR A 173 18.29 -13.31 1.13
CA THR A 173 19.52 -13.35 1.95
C THR A 173 19.44 -12.31 3.08
N PRO A 174 20.30 -12.37 4.11
CA PRO A 174 20.39 -11.31 5.11
C PRO A 174 20.56 -9.92 4.46
N GLY A 175 19.71 -8.97 4.81
CA GLY A 175 19.63 -7.65 4.18
C GLY A 175 18.94 -7.60 2.81
N GLY A 176 18.59 -8.75 2.23
CA GLY A 176 17.82 -8.81 0.99
C GLY A 176 16.36 -8.40 1.19
N ALA A 177 15.74 -7.86 0.14
CA ALA A 177 14.36 -7.38 0.19
C ALA A 177 13.48 -8.04 -0.88
N ALA A 178 12.21 -8.17 -0.55
CA ALA A 178 11.13 -8.45 -1.50
C ALA A 178 10.18 -7.26 -1.55
N THR A 179 9.61 -7.00 -2.74
CA THR A 179 8.73 -5.88 -2.97
C THR A 179 7.38 -6.33 -3.51
N ALA A 180 6.32 -5.57 -3.21
CA ALA A 180 5.00 -5.74 -3.81
C ALA A 180 4.39 -4.37 -4.09
N VAL A 181 3.80 -4.19 -5.26
CA VAL A 181 3.07 -2.95 -5.56
C VAL A 181 1.78 -2.92 -4.75
N LEU A 182 1.56 -1.85 -4.02
CA LEU A 182 0.34 -1.58 -3.29
C LEU A 182 -0.39 -0.40 -3.94
N ARG A 183 -1.66 -0.59 -4.28
CA ARG A 183 -2.56 0.46 -4.73
C ARG A 183 -3.59 0.73 -3.66
N ILE A 184 -3.78 2.00 -3.35
CA ILE A 184 -4.74 2.49 -2.36
C ILE A 184 -5.72 3.41 -3.09
N THR A 185 -7.01 3.06 -3.13
CA THR A 185 -8.05 3.94 -3.64
C THR A 185 -8.39 4.98 -2.59
N GLN A 186 -8.41 6.27 -2.97
CA GLN A 186 -8.69 7.33 -2.01
C GLN A 186 -10.17 7.33 -1.59
N PRO A 187 -10.49 7.64 -0.31
CA PRO A 187 -11.85 7.93 0.12
C PRO A 187 -12.46 9.09 -0.68
N GLY A 188 -13.79 9.14 -0.72
CA GLY A 188 -14.51 10.20 -1.43
C GLY A 188 -14.82 9.92 -2.89
N ILE A 189 -14.15 8.92 -3.51
CA ILE A 189 -14.49 8.43 -4.85
C ILE A 189 -15.03 7.00 -4.85
N GLN A 190 -15.03 6.35 -3.68
CA GLN A 190 -15.41 4.96 -3.52
C GLN A 190 -16.77 4.85 -2.83
N GLU A 191 -17.71 4.12 -3.43
CA GLU A 191 -19.01 3.90 -2.84
C GLU A 191 -18.87 3.25 -1.46
N GLY A 192 -19.66 3.74 -0.49
CA GLY A 192 -19.53 3.33 0.92
C GLY A 192 -18.43 4.06 1.72
N CYS A 193 -17.68 5.00 1.07
CA CYS A 193 -16.63 5.77 1.71
C CYS A 193 -16.63 7.26 1.25
N LEU A 194 -17.82 7.80 1.01
CA LEU A 194 -17.98 9.16 0.48
C LEU A 194 -18.07 10.24 1.55
N THR A 195 -18.31 9.86 2.81
CA THR A 195 -18.51 10.77 3.93
C THR A 195 -17.38 10.67 4.96
N ALA A 196 -17.16 11.71 5.72
CA ALA A 196 -16.07 11.77 6.70
C ALA A 196 -16.22 10.75 7.83
N ASP A 197 -17.44 10.36 8.19
CA ASP A 197 -17.74 9.34 9.20
C ASP A 197 -17.51 7.91 8.70
N ALA A 198 -17.52 7.71 7.37
CA ALA A 198 -17.20 6.44 6.73
C ALA A 198 -15.67 6.21 6.57
N ALA A 199 -14.85 7.16 6.99
CA ALA A 199 -13.40 7.10 6.84
C ALA A 199 -12.70 7.44 8.17
N ARG A 200 -11.48 6.90 8.36
CA ARG A 200 -10.64 7.13 9.54
C ARG A 200 -9.17 7.15 9.14
N GLU A 201 -8.36 7.85 9.89
CA GLU A 201 -6.91 7.84 9.69
C GLU A 201 -6.33 6.47 10.06
N ALA A 202 -5.55 5.91 9.15
CA ALA A 202 -4.74 4.72 9.36
C ALA A 202 -3.32 5.16 9.76
N SER A 203 -2.77 4.50 10.77
CA SER A 203 -1.41 4.77 11.26
C SER A 203 -0.38 3.81 10.67
N ALA A 204 -0.81 2.60 10.31
CA ALA A 204 0.08 1.58 9.75
C ALA A 204 -0.68 0.61 8.85
N LEU A 205 0.09 -0.19 8.10
CA LEU A 205 -0.37 -1.41 7.47
C LEU A 205 0.06 -2.61 8.31
N ARG A 206 -0.86 -3.54 8.45
CA ARG A 206 -0.59 -4.87 8.97
C ARG A 206 -0.39 -5.80 7.78
N VAL A 207 0.81 -6.36 7.63
CA VAL A 207 1.19 -7.20 6.49
C VAL A 207 1.42 -8.62 7.00
N THR A 208 0.51 -9.54 6.68
CA THR A 208 0.65 -10.97 7.01
C THR A 208 1.23 -11.70 5.81
N LEU A 209 2.27 -12.50 6.07
CA LEU A 209 2.95 -13.24 5.02
C LEU A 209 2.12 -14.43 4.54
N PRO A 210 2.24 -14.84 3.26
CA PRO A 210 1.55 -16.01 2.75
C PRO A 210 1.83 -17.27 3.57
N GLY A 211 0.77 -17.92 4.04
CA GLY A 211 0.86 -19.13 4.87
C GLY A 211 1.26 -18.92 6.34
N GLY A 212 1.45 -17.67 6.76
CA GLY A 212 1.72 -17.27 8.14
C GLY A 212 0.49 -16.70 8.85
N THR A 213 0.61 -16.51 10.16
CA THR A 213 -0.38 -15.83 11.02
C THR A 213 0.17 -14.55 11.63
N ASP A 214 1.49 -14.45 11.72
CA ASP A 214 2.18 -13.28 12.27
C ASP A 214 2.30 -12.19 11.20
N ALA A 215 2.28 -10.95 11.64
CA ALA A 215 2.29 -9.79 10.75
C ALA A 215 3.50 -8.89 10.99
N VAL A 216 3.94 -8.25 9.92
CA VAL A 216 4.88 -7.13 9.92
C VAL A 216 4.07 -5.84 9.96
N ALA A 217 4.40 -4.93 10.87
CA ALA A 217 3.84 -3.58 10.88
C ALA A 217 4.64 -2.68 9.95
N VAL A 218 3.93 -1.90 9.12
CA VAL A 218 4.50 -0.92 8.20
C VAL A 218 3.89 0.43 8.50
N GLU A 219 4.66 1.31 9.14
CA GLU A 219 4.20 2.66 9.49
C GLU A 219 3.86 3.48 8.24
N LEU A 220 2.75 4.21 8.30
CA LEU A 220 2.31 5.10 7.24
C LEU A 220 2.70 6.55 7.58
N SER A 221 3.65 7.09 6.83
CA SER A 221 4.03 8.49 6.95
C SER A 221 3.03 9.37 6.20
N GLY A 222 2.54 10.45 6.85
CA GLY A 222 1.74 11.46 6.17
C GLY A 222 0.22 11.27 6.18
N GLY A 223 -0.31 10.37 7.03
CA GLY A 223 -1.75 10.27 7.26
C GLY A 223 -2.51 9.71 6.04
N VAL A 224 -2.65 8.41 5.96
CA VAL A 224 -3.51 7.76 4.96
C VAL A 224 -4.90 7.58 5.55
N THR A 225 -5.93 7.96 4.79
CA THR A 225 -7.31 7.79 5.22
C THR A 225 -7.85 6.44 4.73
N ALA A 226 -8.31 5.62 5.66
CA ALA A 226 -8.90 4.31 5.40
C ALA A 226 -10.43 4.37 5.51
N CYS A 227 -11.13 3.64 4.65
CA CYS A 227 -12.55 3.37 4.79
C CYS A 227 -12.79 2.41 5.95
N VAL A 228 -13.83 2.67 6.77
CA VAL A 228 -14.09 1.83 7.96
C VAL A 228 -14.92 0.58 7.65
N SER A 229 -15.69 0.61 6.56
CA SER A 229 -16.53 -0.53 6.17
C SER A 229 -15.70 -1.67 5.59
N THR A 230 -15.94 -2.89 6.07
CA THR A 230 -15.34 -4.12 5.54
C THR A 230 -15.88 -4.53 4.16
N ASP A 231 -16.91 -3.85 3.66
CA ASP A 231 -17.44 -4.08 2.32
C ASP A 231 -16.72 -3.24 1.26
N VAL A 232 -15.95 -2.23 1.69
CA VAL A 232 -15.22 -1.33 0.80
C VAL A 232 -13.81 -1.86 0.55
N ARG A 233 -13.53 -2.23 -0.71
CA ARG A 233 -12.24 -2.74 -1.17
C ARG A 233 -11.32 -1.59 -1.58
N GLN A 234 -10.57 -1.07 -0.63
CA GLN A 234 -9.72 0.10 -0.82
C GLN A 234 -8.30 -0.26 -1.26
N LEU A 235 -7.83 -1.44 -0.88
CA LEU A 235 -6.48 -1.90 -1.10
C LEU A 235 -6.42 -2.96 -2.21
N LEU A 236 -5.40 -2.87 -3.06
CA LEU A 236 -5.03 -3.91 -4.02
C LEU A 236 -3.53 -4.14 -3.93
N VAL A 237 -3.10 -5.39 -3.77
CA VAL A 237 -1.69 -5.74 -3.59
C VAL A 237 -1.23 -6.72 -4.67
N GLY A 238 -0.06 -6.45 -5.25
CA GLY A 238 0.60 -7.35 -6.17
C GLY A 238 1.35 -8.49 -5.47
N PRO A 239 1.84 -9.48 -6.24
CA PRO A 239 2.66 -10.55 -5.69
C PRO A 239 4.03 -10.04 -5.24
N LEU A 240 4.60 -10.70 -4.22
CA LEU A 240 5.96 -10.45 -3.75
C LEU A 240 7.00 -10.80 -4.82
N ARG A 241 7.98 -9.91 -5.04
CA ARG A 241 9.06 -10.02 -6.04
C ARG A 241 10.40 -9.65 -5.40
N THR A 242 11.50 -10.15 -5.92
CA THR A 242 12.88 -9.76 -5.60
C THR A 242 13.57 -9.17 -6.79
#